data_2758bd04d68bb7d66b0039afd4f813b0
#
_entry.id   2758bd04d68bb7d66b0039afd4f813b0
#
_cell.length_a   1.000
_cell.length_b   1.000
_cell.length_c   1.000
_cell.angle_alpha   90.00
_cell.angle_beta   90.00
_cell.angle_gamma   90.00
#
_symmetry.space_group_name_H-M   'P 1'
#
loop_
_entity.id
_entity.type
_entity.pdbx_description
1 polymer ?
#
loop_
_entity_poly.entity_id
_entity_poly.type
_entity_poly.pdbx_seq_one_letter_code
_entity_poly.pdbx_strand_id
1 'polypeptide(L)'
;MFKIKIQVAARAGQAGQVELLLVYGADPGAHDKMGKNAADYAKQASHTNLVTRLINAQYELSDRFSYFLCQKRPDHFAHEASHFLVPENISNDRSDEYKVAKRKMQGLNNSVFEELTIDIYDEVDRRETDAIWHLTTSNASTTSNSKLPTVMIPFLPVNPEYGTTRNQGRQKLARLNVQEFCKCILLNYPKM
;
A
#
# COMPACT_ATOMS: atom_id res chain seq x y z
N MET A 1 -7.48 -16.75 15.42
CA MET A 1 -6.59 -17.60 16.24
C MET A 1 -5.11 -17.16 16.15
N PHE A 2 -4.68 -16.43 15.13
CA PHE A 2 -3.27 -15.98 14.98
C PHE A 2 -2.90 -14.73 15.80
N LYS A 3 -3.87 -13.88 16.19
CA LYS A 3 -3.62 -12.60 16.88
C LYS A 3 -2.77 -12.71 18.18
N ILE A 4 -2.97 -13.75 18.97
CA ILE A 4 -2.23 -13.94 20.23
C ILE A 4 -0.82 -14.50 19.97
N LYS A 5 -0.62 -15.22 18.87
CA LYS A 5 0.66 -15.88 18.60
C LYS A 5 1.79 -14.90 18.24
N ILE A 6 1.49 -13.83 17.50
CA ILE A 6 2.51 -12.83 17.13
C ILE A 6 2.97 -12.01 18.34
N GLN A 7 2.08 -11.69 19.27
CA GLN A 7 2.40 -10.99 20.52
C GLN A 7 3.29 -11.83 21.44
N VAL A 8 3.00 -13.13 21.53
CA VAL A 8 3.82 -14.07 22.34
C VAL A 8 5.21 -14.24 21.72
N ALA A 9 5.30 -14.42 20.41
CA ALA A 9 6.57 -14.52 19.68
C ALA A 9 7.40 -13.23 19.80
N ALA A 10 6.74 -12.07 19.70
CA ALA A 10 7.35 -10.76 19.86
C ALA A 10 7.93 -10.54 21.25
N ARG A 11 7.16 -10.90 22.30
CA ARG A 11 7.62 -10.84 23.70
C ARG A 11 8.81 -11.75 23.96
N ALA A 12 8.82 -12.93 23.34
CA ALA A 12 9.91 -13.91 23.48
C ALA A 12 11.14 -13.59 22.58
N GLY A 13 11.11 -12.50 21.78
CA GLY A 13 12.21 -12.13 20.90
C GLY A 13 12.43 -13.09 19.72
N GLN A 14 11.44 -13.90 19.36
CA GLN A 14 11.56 -14.94 18.34
C GLN A 14 11.32 -14.36 16.94
N ALA A 15 12.31 -13.64 16.40
CA ALA A 15 12.21 -12.94 15.14
C ALA A 15 11.78 -13.85 13.96
N GLY A 16 12.33 -15.04 13.82
CA GLY A 16 11.95 -15.99 12.78
C GLY A 16 10.48 -16.43 12.85
N GLN A 17 9.93 -16.60 14.07
CA GLN A 17 8.51 -16.91 14.23
C GLN A 17 7.62 -15.70 13.92
N VAL A 18 8.06 -14.50 14.26
CA VAL A 18 7.34 -13.26 13.90
C VAL A 18 7.28 -13.11 12.39
N GLU A 19 8.39 -13.28 11.66
CA GLU A 19 8.42 -13.23 10.19
C GLU A 19 7.45 -14.28 9.59
N LEU A 20 7.53 -15.51 10.09
CA LEU A 20 6.64 -16.58 9.61
C LEU A 20 5.17 -16.21 9.82
N LEU A 21 4.82 -15.68 11.00
CA LEU A 21 3.46 -15.28 11.30
C LEU A 21 2.98 -14.12 10.41
N LEU A 22 3.85 -13.13 10.13
CA LEU A 22 3.54 -12.03 9.20
C LEU A 22 3.27 -12.54 7.79
N VAL A 23 4.10 -13.45 7.27
CA VAL A 23 3.90 -14.09 5.95
C VAL A 23 2.57 -14.82 5.89
N TYR A 24 2.13 -15.44 6.99
CA TYR A 24 0.82 -16.10 7.07
C TYR A 24 -0.33 -15.16 7.45
N GLY A 25 -0.16 -13.85 7.33
CA GLY A 25 -1.21 -12.85 7.48
C GLY A 25 -1.58 -12.53 8.93
N ALA A 26 -0.65 -12.71 9.87
CA ALA A 26 -0.86 -12.20 11.23
C ALA A 26 -0.78 -10.66 11.20
N ASP A 27 -1.80 -10.00 11.76
CA ASP A 27 -1.87 -8.55 11.87
C ASP A 27 -0.94 -8.04 12.98
N PRO A 28 0.17 -7.32 12.65
CA PRO A 28 1.10 -6.77 13.64
C PRO A 28 0.49 -5.68 14.51
N GLY A 29 -0.54 -4.98 14.00
CA GLY A 29 -1.26 -3.92 14.71
C GLY A 29 -2.39 -4.41 15.61
N ALA A 30 -2.68 -5.72 15.60
CA ALA A 30 -3.75 -6.29 16.43
C ALA A 30 -3.52 -6.06 17.91
N HIS A 31 -4.50 -5.44 18.59
CA HIS A 31 -4.46 -5.22 20.03
C HIS A 31 -5.10 -6.37 20.79
N ASP A 32 -4.55 -6.65 21.97
CA ASP A 32 -5.13 -7.58 22.95
C ASP A 32 -6.17 -6.88 23.84
N LYS A 33 -6.67 -7.60 24.86
CA LYS A 33 -7.63 -7.07 25.84
C LYS A 33 -7.05 -5.95 26.72
N MET A 34 -5.73 -5.80 26.76
CA MET A 34 -5.01 -4.77 27.51
C MET A 34 -4.65 -3.56 26.62
N GLY A 35 -5.09 -3.55 25.37
CA GLY A 35 -4.79 -2.52 24.39
C GLY A 35 -3.35 -2.55 23.87
N LYS A 36 -2.62 -3.68 24.00
CA LYS A 36 -1.23 -3.82 23.55
C LYS A 36 -1.13 -4.62 22.26
N ASN A 37 -0.28 -4.16 21.36
CA ASN A 37 0.06 -4.85 20.12
C ASN A 37 1.40 -5.62 20.24
N ALA A 38 1.83 -6.26 19.15
CA ALA A 38 3.07 -7.04 19.15
C ALA A 38 4.32 -6.17 19.37
N ALA A 39 4.36 -4.95 18.84
CA ALA A 39 5.47 -4.02 19.00
C ALA A 39 5.60 -3.56 20.47
N ASP A 40 4.49 -3.37 21.19
CA ASP A 40 4.49 -3.01 22.61
C ASP A 40 5.13 -4.12 23.46
N TYR A 41 4.82 -5.37 23.16
CA TYR A 41 5.41 -6.53 23.86
C TYR A 41 6.90 -6.69 23.57
N ALA A 42 7.33 -6.49 22.31
CA ALA A 42 8.74 -6.48 21.95
C ALA A 42 9.51 -5.33 22.64
N LYS A 43 8.89 -4.14 22.72
CA LYS A 43 9.46 -2.97 23.41
C LYS A 43 9.64 -3.23 24.91
N GLN A 44 8.64 -3.82 25.59
CA GLN A 44 8.72 -4.19 27.01
C GLN A 44 9.82 -5.21 27.29
N ALA A 45 10.09 -6.10 26.33
CA ALA A 45 11.15 -7.10 26.44
C ALA A 45 12.50 -6.62 25.89
N SER A 46 12.63 -5.34 25.52
CA SER A 46 13.86 -4.70 25.01
C SER A 46 14.37 -5.27 23.68
N HIS A 47 13.50 -5.84 22.85
CA HIS A 47 13.83 -6.37 21.52
C HIS A 47 13.72 -5.27 20.45
N THR A 48 14.62 -4.28 20.45
CA THR A 48 14.55 -3.07 19.62
C THR A 48 14.45 -3.35 18.12
N ASN A 49 15.23 -4.28 17.58
CA ASN A 49 15.18 -4.65 16.17
C ASN A 49 13.81 -5.22 15.78
N LEU A 50 13.20 -5.99 16.68
CA LEU A 50 11.90 -6.57 16.45
C LEU A 50 10.77 -5.54 16.52
N VAL A 51 10.91 -4.52 17.39
CA VAL A 51 10.02 -3.35 17.43
C VAL A 51 10.00 -2.66 16.07
N THR A 52 11.18 -2.31 15.55
CA THR A 52 11.31 -1.66 14.24
C THR A 52 10.67 -2.50 13.12
N ARG A 53 10.93 -3.81 13.12
CA ARG A 53 10.37 -4.72 12.11
C ARG A 53 8.85 -4.81 12.16
N LEU A 54 8.28 -4.88 13.36
CA LEU A 54 6.82 -4.94 13.57
C LEU A 54 6.12 -3.65 13.18
N ILE A 55 6.71 -2.49 13.51
CA ILE A 55 6.19 -1.18 13.10
C ILE A 55 6.23 -1.04 11.58
N ASN A 56 7.35 -1.40 10.94
CA ASN A 56 7.45 -1.37 9.48
C ASN A 56 6.44 -2.31 8.82
N ALA A 57 6.20 -3.49 9.38
CA ALA A 57 5.18 -4.41 8.87
C ALA A 57 3.75 -3.87 9.04
N GLN A 58 3.48 -3.18 10.14
CA GLN A 58 2.16 -2.57 10.40
C GLN A 58 1.81 -1.49 9.38
N TYR A 59 2.80 -0.70 8.95
CA TYR A 59 2.60 0.44 8.07
C TYR A 59 3.08 0.21 6.63
N GLU A 60 3.44 -1.02 6.26
CA GLU A 60 4.01 -1.35 4.95
C GLU A 60 3.17 -0.83 3.78
N LEU A 61 1.85 -1.01 3.85
CA LEU A 61 0.94 -0.55 2.81
C LEU A 61 0.86 0.97 2.73
N SER A 62 0.73 1.66 3.87
CA SER A 62 0.69 3.12 3.94
C SER A 62 2.03 3.75 3.51
N ASP A 63 3.14 3.12 3.85
CA ASP A 63 4.47 3.52 3.42
C ASP A 63 4.63 3.41 1.91
N ARG A 64 4.16 2.32 1.34
CA ARG A 64 4.20 2.09 -0.10
C ARG A 64 3.43 3.18 -0.85
N PHE A 65 2.22 3.49 -0.39
CA PHE A 65 1.40 4.52 -1.00
C PHE A 65 1.95 5.93 -0.76
N SER A 66 2.47 6.24 0.43
CA SER A 66 3.15 7.51 0.71
C SER A 66 4.36 7.71 -0.19
N TYR A 67 5.14 6.65 -0.38
CA TYR A 67 6.30 6.71 -1.28
C TYR A 67 5.88 6.96 -2.74
N PHE A 68 4.86 6.27 -3.21
CA PHE A 68 4.33 6.51 -4.57
C PHE A 68 3.81 7.94 -4.75
N LEU A 69 3.10 8.48 -3.75
CA LEU A 69 2.50 9.81 -3.80
C LEU A 69 3.50 10.95 -3.62
N CYS A 70 4.47 10.81 -2.69
CA CYS A 70 5.33 11.88 -2.22
C CYS A 70 6.82 11.63 -2.43
N GLN A 71 7.22 10.44 -2.89
CA GLN A 71 8.61 9.96 -2.96
C GLN A 71 9.31 10.00 -1.58
N LYS A 72 8.52 9.90 -0.51
CA LYS A 72 9.00 9.91 0.89
C LYS A 72 8.22 8.89 1.70
N ARG A 73 8.88 8.28 2.67
CA ARG A 73 8.23 7.42 3.66
C ARG A 73 7.97 8.19 4.95
N PRO A 74 6.86 7.94 5.65
CA PRO A 74 6.62 8.48 6.99
C PRO A 74 7.68 8.02 7.98
N ASP A 75 7.98 8.86 8.99
CA ASP A 75 8.75 8.44 10.15
C ASP A 75 7.79 8.03 11.27
N HIS A 76 7.63 6.74 11.48
CA HIS A 76 6.69 6.19 12.47
C HIS A 76 7.18 6.32 13.92
N PHE A 77 8.42 6.75 14.14
CA PHE A 77 9.02 6.91 15.46
C PHE A 77 9.00 8.36 15.95
N ALA A 78 8.69 9.32 15.07
CA ALA A 78 8.60 10.72 15.44
C ALA A 78 7.40 10.97 16.38
N HIS A 79 7.57 11.89 17.32
CA HIS A 79 6.46 12.37 18.16
C HIS A 79 5.46 13.10 17.25
N GLU A 80 4.17 12.75 17.31
CA GLU A 80 3.12 13.25 16.40
C GLU A 80 3.28 12.80 14.92
N ALA A 81 3.84 11.62 14.71
CA ALA A 81 4.03 11.08 13.36
C ALA A 81 2.71 10.92 12.61
N SER A 82 2.62 11.52 11.43
CA SER A 82 1.62 11.12 10.45
C SER A 82 2.07 9.81 9.81
N HIS A 83 1.29 8.75 9.98
CA HIS A 83 1.61 7.44 9.39
C HIS A 83 1.26 7.35 7.90
N PHE A 84 0.85 8.46 7.30
CA PHE A 84 0.57 8.55 5.87
C PHE A 84 0.84 9.98 5.37
N LEU A 85 1.64 10.09 4.31
CA LEU A 85 1.97 11.36 3.69
C LEU A 85 1.06 11.63 2.48
N VAL A 86 0.48 12.82 2.44
CA VAL A 86 -0.41 13.27 1.37
C VAL A 86 0.16 14.51 0.70
N PRO A 87 0.26 14.56 -0.64
CA PRO A 87 0.69 15.76 -1.34
C PRO A 87 -0.30 16.90 -1.12
N GLU A 88 0.20 18.11 -0.84
CA GLU A 88 -0.63 19.29 -0.57
C GLU A 88 -1.59 19.65 -1.72
N ASN A 89 -1.14 19.46 -2.95
CA ASN A 89 -1.93 19.74 -4.15
C ASN A 89 -3.16 18.84 -4.33
N ILE A 90 -3.17 17.67 -3.67
CA ILE A 90 -4.27 16.70 -3.77
C ILE A 90 -5.11 16.70 -2.49
N SER A 91 -4.49 16.98 -1.32
CA SER A 91 -5.16 16.99 -0.01
C SER A 91 -6.31 18.01 0.08
N ASN A 92 -6.26 19.06 -0.70
CA ASN A 92 -7.21 20.17 -0.70
C ASN A 92 -8.38 20.01 -1.70
N ASP A 93 -8.51 18.88 -2.37
CA ASP A 93 -9.62 18.63 -3.28
C ASP A 93 -10.95 18.54 -2.49
N ARG A 94 -11.74 19.62 -2.56
CA ARG A 94 -13.07 19.73 -1.92
C ARG A 94 -14.21 19.65 -2.93
N SER A 95 -13.93 19.19 -4.15
CA SER A 95 -14.95 19.06 -5.18
C SER A 95 -16.11 18.17 -4.73
N ASP A 96 -17.29 18.42 -5.26
CA ASP A 96 -18.45 17.59 -4.94
C ASP A 96 -18.29 16.16 -5.50
N GLU A 97 -17.57 16.02 -6.61
CA GLU A 97 -17.19 14.72 -7.17
C GLU A 97 -16.33 13.91 -6.18
N TYR A 98 -15.35 14.54 -5.57
CA TYR A 98 -14.51 13.90 -4.54
C TYR A 98 -15.34 13.46 -3.33
N LYS A 99 -16.27 14.31 -2.84
CA LYS A 99 -17.16 13.97 -1.73
C LYS A 99 -18.08 12.79 -2.06
N VAL A 100 -18.60 12.74 -3.28
CA VAL A 100 -19.43 11.62 -3.76
C VAL A 100 -18.62 10.33 -3.85
N ALA A 101 -17.41 10.40 -4.42
CA ALA A 101 -16.52 9.26 -4.51
C ALA A 101 -16.15 8.73 -3.11
N LYS A 102 -15.82 9.63 -2.17
CA LYS A 102 -15.51 9.28 -0.78
C LYS A 102 -16.67 8.54 -0.09
N ARG A 103 -17.91 9.02 -0.26
CA ARG A 103 -19.10 8.34 0.30
C ARG A 103 -19.30 6.95 -0.30
N LYS A 104 -19.07 6.79 -1.62
CA LYS A 104 -19.13 5.48 -2.28
C LYS A 104 -18.09 4.52 -1.71
N MET A 105 -16.86 4.98 -1.52
CA MET A 105 -15.77 4.17 -0.93
C MET A 105 -16.11 3.76 0.50
N GLN A 106 -16.65 4.66 1.31
CA GLN A 106 -17.05 4.36 2.69
C GLN A 106 -18.20 3.36 2.75
N GLY A 107 -19.05 3.29 1.74
CA GLY A 107 -20.16 2.34 1.62
C GLY A 107 -19.76 0.94 1.14
N LEU A 108 -18.51 0.71 0.71
CA LEU A 108 -18.05 -0.62 0.31
C LEU A 108 -18.01 -1.56 1.51
N ASN A 109 -18.38 -2.82 1.30
CA ASN A 109 -18.14 -3.86 2.30
C ASN A 109 -16.63 -4.17 2.39
N ASN A 110 -16.21 -4.77 3.50
CA ASN A 110 -14.80 -4.99 3.78
C ASN A 110 -14.11 -5.87 2.72
N SER A 111 -14.78 -6.91 2.21
CA SER A 111 -14.20 -7.81 1.20
C SER A 111 -13.92 -7.06 -0.11
N VAL A 112 -14.88 -6.27 -0.61
CA VAL A 112 -14.68 -5.48 -1.85
C VAL A 112 -13.64 -4.39 -1.63
N PHE A 113 -13.58 -3.83 -0.42
CA PHE A 113 -12.56 -2.84 -0.07
C PHE A 113 -11.15 -3.45 -0.05
N GLU A 114 -10.99 -4.63 0.54
CA GLU A 114 -9.72 -5.38 0.54
C GLU A 114 -9.28 -5.73 -0.89
N GLU A 115 -10.19 -6.24 -1.73
CA GLU A 115 -9.91 -6.52 -3.13
C GLU A 115 -9.45 -5.26 -3.89
N LEU A 116 -10.13 -4.13 -3.69
CA LEU A 116 -9.75 -2.86 -4.30
C LEU A 116 -8.37 -2.38 -3.83
N THR A 117 -8.08 -2.54 -2.53
CA THR A 117 -6.77 -2.17 -1.97
C THR A 117 -5.64 -2.98 -2.58
N ILE A 118 -5.85 -4.29 -2.76
CA ILE A 118 -4.90 -5.17 -3.46
C ILE A 118 -4.72 -4.72 -4.91
N ASP A 119 -5.82 -4.46 -5.63
CA ASP A 119 -5.76 -4.03 -7.02
C ASP A 119 -5.04 -2.66 -7.19
N ILE A 120 -5.21 -1.74 -6.23
CA ILE A 120 -4.46 -0.48 -6.19
C ILE A 120 -2.96 -0.72 -5.93
N TYR A 121 -2.63 -1.62 -5.01
CA TYR A 121 -1.24 -1.99 -4.71
C TYR A 121 -0.54 -2.58 -5.94
N ASP A 122 -1.18 -3.53 -6.61
CA ASP A 122 -0.68 -4.14 -7.85
C ASP A 122 -0.46 -3.09 -8.95
N GLU A 123 -1.37 -2.12 -9.05
CA GLU A 123 -1.24 -1.05 -10.04
C GLU A 123 -0.11 -0.06 -9.70
N VAL A 124 0.15 0.23 -8.42
CA VAL A 124 1.34 0.98 -7.99
C VAL A 124 2.60 0.24 -8.43
N ASP A 125 2.70 -1.05 -8.14
CA ASP A 125 3.86 -1.88 -8.49
C ASP A 125 4.09 -1.94 -10.00
N ARG A 126 3.02 -2.11 -10.77
CA ARG A 126 3.07 -2.08 -12.23
C ARG A 126 3.61 -0.75 -12.76
N ARG A 127 3.09 0.39 -12.27
CA ARG A 127 3.51 1.72 -12.72
C ARG A 127 4.97 2.01 -12.40
N GLU A 128 5.44 1.62 -11.22
CA GLU A 128 6.85 1.78 -10.85
C GLU A 128 7.77 0.89 -11.71
N THR A 129 7.36 -0.35 -11.97
CA THR A 129 8.09 -1.26 -12.85
C THR A 129 8.17 -0.72 -14.27
N ASP A 130 7.04 -0.24 -14.82
CA ASP A 130 7.01 0.39 -16.15
C ASP A 130 7.95 1.61 -16.22
N ALA A 131 7.96 2.46 -15.19
CA ALA A 131 8.84 3.62 -15.12
C ALA A 131 10.33 3.23 -15.17
N ILE A 132 10.72 2.18 -14.43
CA ILE A 132 12.09 1.64 -14.45
C ILE A 132 12.43 1.11 -15.84
N TRP A 133 11.54 0.35 -16.48
CA TRP A 133 11.73 -0.16 -17.84
C TRP A 133 11.94 0.97 -18.85
N HIS A 134 11.15 2.03 -18.77
CA HIS A 134 11.31 3.19 -19.64
C HIS A 134 12.66 3.88 -19.46
N LEU A 135 13.12 4.06 -18.22
CA LEU A 135 14.43 4.66 -17.92
C LEU A 135 15.59 3.80 -18.45
N THR A 136 15.53 2.49 -18.26
CA THR A 136 16.59 1.56 -18.73
C THR A 136 16.62 1.47 -20.25
N THR A 137 15.46 1.42 -20.90
CA THR A 137 15.38 1.34 -22.38
C THR A 137 15.80 2.64 -23.02
N SER A 138 15.47 3.79 -22.44
CA SER A 138 15.88 5.11 -22.95
C SER A 138 17.41 5.30 -22.87
N ASN A 139 18.04 4.80 -21.84
CA ASN A 139 19.51 4.84 -21.70
C ASN A 139 20.23 3.87 -22.62
N ALA A 140 19.58 2.78 -23.06
CA ALA A 140 20.14 1.83 -24.02
C ALA A 140 20.03 2.29 -25.49
N SER A 141 19.16 3.27 -25.77
CA SER A 141 18.80 3.70 -27.14
C SER A 141 19.67 4.84 -27.70
N THR A 142 20.87 5.10 -27.17
CA THR A 142 21.78 6.12 -27.72
C THR A 142 22.37 5.77 -29.09
N THR A 143 21.98 4.65 -29.70
CA THR A 143 22.53 4.19 -31.00
C THR A 143 21.53 3.92 -32.11
N SER A 144 20.26 4.21 -31.95
CA SER A 144 19.32 4.07 -33.10
C SER A 144 18.29 5.19 -33.14
N ASN A 145 18.29 5.90 -34.32
CA ASN A 145 17.37 6.96 -34.73
C ASN A 145 15.92 6.46 -34.92
N SER A 146 15.26 5.90 -33.95
CA SER A 146 13.83 5.62 -34.01
C SER A 146 13.08 6.46 -32.97
N LYS A 147 12.73 7.70 -33.36
CA LYS A 147 11.74 8.53 -32.70
C LYS A 147 10.36 7.92 -32.88
N LEU A 148 9.96 7.05 -31.97
CA LEU A 148 8.54 6.79 -31.70
C LEU A 148 8.38 6.72 -30.20
N PRO A 149 7.68 7.70 -29.56
CA PRO A 149 7.19 7.50 -28.21
C PRO A 149 6.19 6.35 -28.31
N THR A 150 6.60 5.17 -27.92
CA THR A 150 5.67 4.05 -27.74
C THR A 150 4.76 4.45 -26.58
N VAL A 151 3.62 5.06 -26.91
CA VAL A 151 2.53 5.23 -25.96
C VAL A 151 2.07 3.81 -25.64
N MET A 152 2.61 3.24 -24.56
CA MET A 152 2.12 1.97 -24.07
C MET A 152 0.69 2.20 -23.62
N ILE A 153 -0.25 1.63 -24.39
CA ILE A 153 -1.65 1.58 -23.97
C ILE A 153 -1.68 0.67 -22.74
N PRO A 154 -2.09 1.15 -21.56
CA PRO A 154 -2.10 0.35 -20.36
C PRO A 154 -3.15 -0.76 -20.52
N PHE A 155 -2.68 -1.93 -20.88
CA PHE A 155 -3.51 -3.14 -20.97
C PHE A 155 -3.05 -4.14 -19.93
N LEU A 156 -3.95 -4.49 -19.02
CA LEU A 156 -3.72 -5.58 -18.07
C LEU A 156 -4.28 -6.89 -18.64
N PRO A 157 -3.50 -7.97 -18.62
CA PRO A 157 -4.04 -9.27 -18.96
C PRO A 157 -5.16 -9.66 -17.96
N VAL A 158 -6.19 -10.32 -18.49
CA VAL A 158 -7.29 -10.84 -17.68
C VAL A 158 -6.74 -11.91 -16.75
N ASN A 159 -6.97 -11.77 -15.44
CA ASN A 159 -6.65 -12.81 -14.47
C ASN A 159 -7.82 -13.82 -14.44
N PRO A 160 -7.60 -15.10 -14.79
CA PRO A 160 -8.67 -16.10 -14.84
C PRO A 160 -9.25 -16.44 -13.46
N GLU A 161 -8.53 -16.16 -12.38
CA GLU A 161 -9.00 -16.39 -11.01
C GLU A 161 -9.95 -15.29 -10.51
N TYR A 162 -10.01 -14.15 -11.22
CA TYR A 162 -10.85 -13.03 -10.84
C TYR A 162 -12.15 -12.99 -11.66
N GLY A 163 -13.24 -12.63 -11.00
CA GLY A 163 -14.51 -12.39 -11.67
C GLY A 163 -14.43 -11.26 -12.70
N THR A 164 -15.36 -11.26 -13.65
CA THR A 164 -15.43 -10.26 -14.74
C THR A 164 -15.43 -8.83 -14.24
N THR A 165 -16.22 -8.54 -13.19
CA THR A 165 -16.34 -7.19 -12.59
C THR A 165 -15.00 -6.71 -12.02
N ARG A 166 -14.26 -7.57 -11.32
CA ARG A 166 -12.94 -7.24 -10.77
C ARG A 166 -11.94 -6.99 -11.89
N ASN A 167 -11.88 -7.86 -12.90
CA ASN A 167 -11.02 -7.65 -14.07
C ASN A 167 -11.31 -6.32 -14.79
N GLN A 168 -12.59 -5.93 -14.93
CA GLN A 168 -12.99 -4.63 -15.48
C GLN A 168 -12.53 -3.47 -14.58
N GLY A 169 -12.63 -3.61 -13.26
CA GLY A 169 -12.12 -2.65 -12.28
C GLY A 169 -10.63 -2.40 -12.43
N ARG A 170 -9.83 -3.46 -12.49
CA ARG A 170 -8.38 -3.41 -12.71
C ARG A 170 -8.02 -2.72 -14.03
N GLN A 171 -8.75 -3.00 -15.12
CA GLN A 171 -8.57 -2.29 -16.41
C GLN A 171 -8.88 -0.79 -16.30
N LYS A 172 -9.89 -0.41 -15.52
CA LYS A 172 -10.21 1.01 -15.27
C LYS A 172 -9.09 1.69 -14.48
N LEU A 173 -8.56 1.06 -13.41
CA LEU A 173 -7.43 1.59 -12.65
C LEU A 173 -6.20 1.82 -13.53
N ALA A 174 -5.87 0.86 -14.41
CA ALA A 174 -4.73 0.97 -15.31
C ALA A 174 -4.83 2.14 -16.30
N ARG A 175 -6.05 2.55 -16.67
CA ARG A 175 -6.32 3.66 -17.59
C ARG A 175 -6.36 5.04 -16.93
N LEU A 176 -6.42 5.11 -15.61
CA LEU A 176 -6.40 6.40 -14.90
C LEU A 176 -5.08 7.13 -15.17
N ASN A 177 -5.14 8.43 -15.41
CA ASN A 177 -3.93 9.24 -15.41
C ASN A 177 -3.33 9.30 -13.99
N VAL A 178 -2.11 9.81 -13.86
CA VAL A 178 -1.38 9.82 -12.58
C VAL A 178 -2.16 10.57 -11.50
N GLN A 179 -2.76 11.71 -11.82
CA GLN A 179 -3.51 12.52 -10.84
C GLN A 179 -4.79 11.82 -10.37
N GLU A 180 -5.54 11.23 -11.30
CA GLU A 180 -6.75 10.45 -10.98
C GLU A 180 -6.42 9.23 -10.13
N PHE A 181 -5.31 8.55 -10.45
CA PHE A 181 -4.86 7.40 -9.69
C PHE A 181 -4.42 7.79 -8.28
N CYS A 182 -3.67 8.89 -8.11
CA CYS A 182 -3.32 9.43 -6.80
C CYS A 182 -4.57 9.76 -5.96
N LYS A 183 -5.61 10.36 -6.57
CA LYS A 183 -6.90 10.58 -5.88
C LYS A 183 -7.57 9.26 -5.46
N CYS A 184 -7.48 8.23 -6.29
CA CYS A 184 -8.00 6.90 -5.96
C CYS A 184 -7.32 6.30 -4.72
N ILE A 185 -5.98 6.41 -4.62
CA ILE A 185 -5.21 5.99 -3.43
C ILE A 185 -5.71 6.75 -2.19
N LEU A 186 -5.86 8.09 -2.28
CA LEU A 186 -6.29 8.90 -1.14
C LEU A 186 -7.71 8.58 -0.68
N LEU A 187 -8.61 8.25 -1.61
CA LEU A 187 -9.97 7.84 -1.28
C LEU A 187 -10.00 6.50 -0.54
N ASN A 188 -9.03 5.63 -0.82
CA ASN A 188 -8.92 4.32 -0.18
C ASN A 188 -8.34 4.40 1.24
N TYR A 189 -7.48 5.38 1.54
CA TYR A 189 -6.76 5.48 2.81
C TYR A 189 -7.64 5.59 4.08
N PRO A 190 -8.79 6.30 4.13
CA PRO A 190 -9.53 6.48 5.38
C PRO A 190 -10.09 5.21 6.02
N LYS A 191 -10.01 4.07 5.32
CA LYS A 191 -10.44 2.76 5.83
C LYS A 191 -9.29 1.81 6.17
N MET A 192 -8.04 2.18 5.83
CA MET A 192 -6.83 1.45 6.23
C MET A 192 -6.46 1.81 7.66
#